data_f68bcb5e793aec16654682a264b13bfb
#
_entry.id   f68bcb5e793aec16654682a264b13bfb
#
_cell.length_a   1.000
_cell.length_b   1.000
_cell.length_c   1.000
_cell.angle_alpha   90.00
_cell.angle_beta   90.00
_cell.angle_gamma   90.00
#
_symmetry.space_group_name_H-M   'P 1'
#
loop_
_entity.id
_entity.type
_entity.pdbx_description
1 polymer ?
#
loop_
_entity_poly.entity_id
_entity_poly.type
_entity_poly.pdbx_seq_one_letter_code
_entity_poly.pdbx_strand_id
1 'polypeptide(L)'
;MKSQGAAKNEANNAAQSGAAAPAEAKVAEKVDFSDVKIEPIFKEMVDFDTFAKSDFRAVKILECEAVPKSKKLLKFVLDDGERKDRVILSGIHDYYEPEELIGKTAIAIVNLPPRKMMGIDSEGMLISAVHEEDGHEGLNLLMVDDRIPAGAKLY
;
A
#
# COMPACT_ATOMS: atom_id res chain seq x y z
N MET A 1 -4.69 42.18 19.64
CA MET A 1 -5.51 40.99 19.56
C MET A 1 -5.34 40.27 18.28
N LYS A 2 -5.39 40.95 17.21
CA LYS A 2 -5.37 40.30 15.93
C LYS A 2 -4.05 39.62 15.65
N SER A 3 -2.99 40.21 16.11
CA SER A 3 -1.70 39.64 15.86
C SER A 3 -1.51 38.28 16.50
N GLN A 4 -2.29 37.99 17.47
CA GLN A 4 -2.16 36.70 18.14
C GLN A 4 -2.55 35.55 17.24
N GLY A 5 -3.57 35.76 16.45
CA GLY A 5 -3.99 34.72 15.55
C GLY A 5 -2.95 34.42 14.51
N ALA A 6 -2.35 35.44 14.02
CA ALA A 6 -1.31 35.26 13.03
C ALA A 6 -0.12 34.50 13.58
N ALA A 7 0.22 34.80 14.81
CA ALA A 7 1.33 34.11 15.41
C ALA A 7 1.07 32.62 15.54
N LYS A 8 -0.12 32.27 15.85
CA LYS A 8 -0.44 30.88 15.98
C LYS A 8 -0.31 30.14 14.66
N ASN A 9 -0.75 30.78 13.63
CA ASN A 9 -0.67 30.14 12.34
C ASN A 9 0.76 29.90 11.92
N GLU A 10 1.57 30.87 12.19
CA GLU A 10 2.95 30.70 11.83
C GLU A 10 3.62 29.59 12.59
N ALA A 11 3.27 29.49 13.84
CA ALA A 11 3.85 28.43 14.63
C ALA A 11 3.44 27.07 14.09
N ASN A 12 2.22 26.95 13.71
CA ASN A 12 1.77 25.70 13.17
C ASN A 12 2.50 25.34 11.90
N ASN A 13 2.64 26.28 11.05
CA ASN A 13 3.33 26.01 9.82
C ASN A 13 4.75 25.57 10.06
N ALA A 14 5.42 26.27 10.90
CA ALA A 14 6.79 25.90 11.18
C ALA A 14 6.88 24.51 11.74
N ALA A 15 5.97 24.18 12.60
CA ALA A 15 6.01 22.89 13.23
C ALA A 15 5.83 21.77 12.23
N GLN A 16 4.90 21.93 11.36
CA GLN A 16 4.61 20.82 10.49
C GLN A 16 5.54 20.73 9.31
N SER A 17 5.94 21.83 8.78
CA SER A 17 6.71 21.77 7.57
C SER A 17 8.15 21.41 7.84
N GLY A 18 8.72 21.95 8.85
CA GLY A 18 10.11 21.71 9.08
C GLY A 18 10.41 20.43 9.78
N ALA A 19 9.47 19.97 10.51
CA ALA A 19 9.78 18.89 11.42
C ALA A 19 10.06 17.57 10.72
N ALA A 20 9.34 17.25 9.73
CA ALA A 20 9.42 15.90 9.20
C ALA A 20 10.46 15.75 8.12
N ALA A 21 10.54 16.68 7.25
CA ALA A 21 11.26 16.47 6.02
C ALA A 21 12.75 16.18 6.16
N PRO A 22 13.49 16.93 6.93
CA PRO A 22 14.95 16.78 6.86
C PRO A 22 15.46 15.41 7.26
N ALA A 23 14.86 14.81 8.24
CA ALA A 23 15.35 13.53 8.72
C ALA A 23 15.16 12.44 7.70
N GLU A 24 14.04 12.45 7.06
CA GLU A 24 13.73 11.42 6.09
C GLU A 24 14.58 11.54 4.85
N ALA A 25 14.82 12.75 4.43
CA ALA A 25 15.67 12.96 3.28
C ALA A 25 17.09 12.44 3.51
N LYS A 26 17.60 12.64 4.70
CA LYS A 26 18.93 12.16 5.01
C LYS A 26 19.03 10.65 4.96
N VAL A 27 18.00 9.98 5.47
CA VAL A 27 18.02 8.52 5.45
C VAL A 27 18.00 8.02 4.02
N ALA A 28 17.17 8.61 3.20
CA ALA A 28 17.07 8.17 1.82
C ALA A 28 18.37 8.35 1.06
N GLU A 29 19.10 9.41 1.35
CA GLU A 29 20.33 9.68 0.64
C GLU A 29 21.41 8.65 0.88
N LYS A 30 21.30 7.90 1.98
CA LYS A 30 22.33 6.94 2.32
C LYS A 30 22.10 5.55 1.74
N VAL A 31 20.98 5.34 1.09
CA VAL A 31 20.71 4.05 0.51
C VAL A 31 21.43 3.91 -0.81
N ASP A 32 22.12 2.79 -0.98
CA ASP A 32 22.87 2.50 -2.20
C ASP A 32 22.07 1.54 -3.05
N PHE A 33 21.70 1.99 -4.23
CA PHE A 33 20.89 1.19 -5.15
C PHE A 33 21.70 0.62 -6.31
N SER A 34 23.03 0.61 -6.22
CA SER A 34 23.85 0.18 -7.34
C SER A 34 23.63 -1.27 -7.74
N ASP A 35 23.27 -2.13 -6.79
CA ASP A 35 23.04 -3.55 -7.08
C ASP A 35 21.56 -3.87 -7.25
N VAL A 36 20.73 -2.86 -7.34
CA VAL A 36 19.28 -3.04 -7.42
C VAL A 36 18.85 -3.08 -8.88
N LYS A 37 17.96 -4.00 -9.19
CA LYS A 37 17.35 -4.09 -10.51
C LYS A 37 15.86 -3.89 -10.39
N ILE A 38 15.33 -3.15 -11.34
CA ILE A 38 13.89 -2.94 -11.42
C ILE A 38 13.40 -3.39 -12.79
N GLU A 39 12.14 -3.76 -12.84
CA GLU A 39 11.51 -4.13 -14.09
C GLU A 39 11.45 -2.90 -14.99
N PRO A 40 11.78 -3.03 -16.27
CA PRO A 40 11.77 -1.89 -17.18
C PRO A 40 10.38 -1.28 -17.33
N ILE A 41 10.37 0.00 -17.54
CA ILE A 41 9.11 0.72 -17.75
C ILE A 41 8.53 0.32 -19.10
N PHE A 42 7.22 0.09 -19.13
CA PHE A 42 6.52 -0.17 -20.38
C PHE A 42 6.61 1.03 -21.29
N LYS A 43 6.92 0.77 -22.55
CA LYS A 43 6.96 1.84 -23.54
C LYS A 43 5.62 2.03 -24.23
N GLU A 44 4.79 1.00 -24.19
CA GLU A 44 3.47 1.07 -24.77
C GLU A 44 2.56 1.86 -23.83
N MET A 45 1.80 2.78 -24.40
CA MET A 45 0.94 3.65 -23.60
C MET A 45 -0.43 3.02 -23.38
N VAL A 46 -0.97 3.24 -22.19
CA VAL A 46 -2.37 2.94 -21.92
C VAL A 46 -3.12 4.27 -21.93
N ASP A 47 -4.26 4.33 -22.62
CA ASP A 47 -5.01 5.57 -22.68
C ASP A 47 -5.69 5.84 -21.34
N PHE A 48 -5.96 7.11 -21.07
CA PHE A 48 -6.48 7.51 -19.79
C PHE A 48 -7.84 6.88 -19.49
N ASP A 49 -8.70 6.81 -20.49
CA ASP A 49 -10.04 6.26 -20.27
C ASP A 49 -9.99 4.79 -19.84
N THR A 50 -9.07 4.04 -20.42
CA THR A 50 -8.90 2.63 -20.02
C THR A 50 -8.36 2.55 -18.60
N PHE A 51 -7.34 3.34 -18.31
CA PHE A 51 -6.76 3.34 -16.97
C PHE A 51 -7.78 3.78 -15.92
N ALA A 52 -8.61 4.77 -16.25
CA ALA A 52 -9.57 5.32 -15.31
C ALA A 52 -10.66 4.34 -14.90
N LYS A 53 -10.78 3.22 -15.61
CA LYS A 53 -11.72 2.17 -15.22
C LYS A 53 -11.22 1.37 -14.03
N SER A 54 -9.94 1.47 -13.71
CA SER A 54 -9.38 0.77 -12.55
C SER A 54 -9.76 1.52 -11.28
N ASP A 55 -10.30 0.79 -10.31
CA ASP A 55 -10.75 1.40 -9.08
C ASP A 55 -9.81 1.01 -7.94
N PHE A 56 -8.95 1.94 -7.55
CA PHE A 56 -8.02 1.73 -6.45
C PHE A 56 -8.56 2.37 -5.19
N ARG A 57 -8.55 1.61 -4.10
CA ARG A 57 -9.06 2.08 -2.81
C ARG A 57 -8.08 1.77 -1.70
N ALA A 58 -8.12 2.63 -0.68
CA ALA A 58 -7.48 2.28 0.59
C ALA A 58 -8.36 1.25 1.28
N VAL A 59 -7.74 0.19 1.78
CA VAL A 59 -8.47 -0.90 2.44
C VAL A 59 -7.83 -1.16 3.79
N LYS A 60 -8.66 -1.34 4.82
CA LYS A 60 -8.18 -1.64 6.17
C LYS A 60 -8.07 -3.14 6.34
N ILE A 61 -6.94 -3.61 6.79
CA ILE A 61 -6.71 -5.04 7.01
C ILE A 61 -7.29 -5.40 8.36
N LEU A 62 -8.40 -6.12 8.33
CA LEU A 62 -9.07 -6.55 9.56
C LEU A 62 -8.51 -7.87 10.06
N GLU A 63 -8.23 -8.79 9.14
CA GLU A 63 -7.68 -10.09 9.48
C GLU A 63 -6.66 -10.48 8.42
N CYS A 64 -5.70 -11.27 8.82
CA CYS A 64 -4.69 -11.77 7.91
C CYS A 64 -4.21 -13.12 8.45
N GLU A 65 -4.20 -14.13 7.59
CA GLU A 65 -3.76 -15.45 8.02
C GLU A 65 -3.11 -16.19 6.87
N ALA A 66 -2.25 -17.14 7.20
CA ALA A 66 -1.61 -17.97 6.20
C ALA A 66 -2.64 -18.95 5.63
N VAL A 67 -2.52 -19.22 4.32
CA VAL A 67 -3.37 -20.20 3.67
C VAL A 67 -2.74 -21.58 3.90
N PRO A 68 -3.49 -22.53 4.48
CA PRO A 68 -2.88 -23.78 4.96
C PRO A 68 -2.09 -24.57 3.93
N LYS A 69 -2.48 -24.58 2.70
CA LYS A 69 -1.81 -25.40 1.70
C LYS A 69 -0.86 -24.61 0.82
N SER A 70 -0.56 -23.38 1.20
CA SER A 70 0.34 -22.55 0.43
C SER A 70 1.39 -21.95 1.33
N LYS A 71 2.63 -21.93 0.85
CA LYS A 71 3.71 -21.33 1.61
C LYS A 71 3.80 -19.84 1.38
N LYS A 72 3.21 -19.35 0.31
CA LYS A 72 3.37 -17.95 -0.10
C LYS A 72 2.13 -17.10 0.10
N LEU A 73 0.96 -17.71 0.16
CA LEU A 73 -0.29 -16.94 0.18
C LEU A 73 -0.69 -16.55 1.58
N LEU A 74 -1.05 -15.28 1.70
CA LEU A 74 -1.76 -14.77 2.87
C LEU A 74 -3.18 -14.43 2.43
N LYS A 75 -4.13 -14.74 3.31
CA LYS A 75 -5.54 -14.40 3.08
C LYS A 75 -5.87 -13.18 3.92
N PHE A 76 -6.39 -12.17 3.28
CA PHE A 76 -6.74 -10.92 3.93
C PHE A 76 -8.25 -10.76 3.95
N VAL A 77 -8.79 -10.34 5.09
CA VAL A 77 -10.16 -9.88 5.20
C VAL A 77 -10.10 -8.37 5.39
N LEU A 78 -10.76 -7.66 4.50
CA LEU A 78 -10.55 -6.22 4.35
C LEU A 78 -11.86 -5.45 4.44
N ASP A 79 -11.75 -4.26 5.05
CA ASP A 79 -12.79 -3.25 5.01
C ASP A 79 -12.49 -2.37 3.80
N ASP A 80 -13.39 -2.35 2.82
CA ASP A 80 -13.19 -1.56 1.61
C ASP A 80 -14.04 -0.30 1.58
N GLY A 81 -14.67 0.03 2.70
CA GLY A 81 -15.52 1.20 2.80
C GLY A 81 -16.99 0.88 2.58
N GLU A 82 -17.30 -0.17 1.83
CA GLU A 82 -18.67 -0.60 1.64
C GLU A 82 -19.00 -1.82 2.46
N ARG A 83 -18.06 -2.76 2.55
CA ARG A 83 -18.27 -3.95 3.35
C ARG A 83 -16.97 -4.32 4.04
N LYS A 84 -17.07 -5.15 5.06
CA LYS A 84 -15.94 -5.52 5.89
C LYS A 84 -15.52 -6.96 5.72
N ASP A 85 -15.96 -7.59 4.66
CA ASP A 85 -15.67 -8.99 4.42
C ASP A 85 -15.07 -9.24 3.04
N ARG A 86 -14.46 -8.23 2.44
CA ARG A 86 -13.78 -8.44 1.17
C ARG A 86 -12.55 -9.30 1.41
N VAL A 87 -12.41 -10.35 0.60
CA VAL A 87 -11.28 -11.28 0.73
C VAL A 87 -10.34 -11.10 -0.45
N ILE A 88 -9.07 -10.91 -0.14
CA ILE A 88 -8.02 -10.86 -1.15
C ILE A 88 -6.89 -11.78 -0.70
N LEU A 89 -6.37 -12.58 -1.63
CA LEU A 89 -5.20 -13.40 -1.39
C LEU A 89 -4.00 -12.77 -2.08
N SER A 90 -2.86 -12.80 -1.41
CA SER A 90 -1.64 -12.22 -1.96
C SER A 90 -0.45 -13.06 -1.58
N GLY A 91 0.46 -13.25 -2.53
CA GLY A 91 1.61 -14.13 -2.34
C GLY A 91 2.78 -13.42 -1.65
N ILE A 92 2.53 -12.83 -0.52
CA ILE A 92 3.55 -12.02 0.16
C ILE A 92 3.99 -12.58 1.51
N HIS A 93 3.65 -13.84 1.81
CA HIS A 93 3.99 -14.41 3.11
C HIS A 93 5.50 -14.48 3.36
N ASP A 94 6.29 -14.59 2.30
CA ASP A 94 7.75 -14.61 2.48
C ASP A 94 8.30 -13.28 3.01
N TYR A 95 7.51 -12.22 2.92
CA TYR A 95 7.96 -10.88 3.29
C TYR A 95 7.31 -10.34 4.54
N TYR A 96 6.16 -10.89 4.95
CA TYR A 96 5.39 -10.38 6.08
C TYR A 96 4.77 -11.50 6.88
N GLU A 97 4.78 -11.36 8.19
CA GLU A 97 3.97 -12.20 9.04
C GLU A 97 2.57 -11.60 9.17
N PRO A 98 1.54 -12.44 9.25
CA PRO A 98 0.17 -11.91 9.33
C PRO A 98 -0.03 -10.86 10.42
N GLU A 99 0.59 -11.06 11.57
CA GLU A 99 0.41 -10.15 12.71
C GLU A 99 0.91 -8.76 12.42
N GLU A 100 1.90 -8.62 11.54
CA GLU A 100 2.45 -7.30 11.22
C GLU A 100 1.48 -6.45 10.43
N LEU A 101 0.55 -7.08 9.74
CA LEU A 101 -0.30 -6.39 8.77
C LEU A 101 -1.69 -6.06 9.31
N ILE A 102 -2.14 -6.75 10.34
CA ILE A 102 -3.47 -6.50 10.88
C ILE A 102 -3.54 -5.09 11.43
N GLY A 103 -4.58 -4.37 11.04
CA GLY A 103 -4.77 -2.98 11.44
C GLY A 103 -4.16 -1.96 10.51
N LYS A 104 -3.36 -2.41 9.55
CA LYS A 104 -2.74 -1.49 8.59
C LYS A 104 -3.71 -1.14 7.47
N THR A 105 -3.41 -0.05 6.79
CA THR A 105 -4.22 0.40 5.66
C THR A 105 -3.39 0.23 4.39
N ALA A 106 -3.84 -0.64 3.52
CA ALA A 106 -3.14 -0.96 2.28
C ALA A 106 -3.90 -0.37 1.09
N ILE A 107 -3.39 -0.65 -0.11
CA ILE A 107 -3.99 -0.18 -1.35
C ILE A 107 -4.36 -1.40 -2.17
N ALA A 108 -5.59 -1.41 -2.68
CA ALA A 108 -6.05 -2.51 -3.51
C ALA A 108 -6.81 -2.00 -4.72
N ILE A 109 -6.67 -2.72 -5.82
CA ILE A 109 -7.62 -2.55 -6.93
C ILE A 109 -8.80 -3.46 -6.62
N VAL A 110 -10.00 -2.89 -6.62
CA VAL A 110 -11.16 -3.59 -6.07
C VAL A 110 -12.18 -4.00 -7.13
N ASN A 111 -12.02 -3.54 -8.36
CA ASN A 111 -12.97 -3.89 -9.41
C ASN A 111 -12.42 -4.89 -10.41
N LEU A 112 -11.68 -5.86 -9.92
CA LEU A 112 -11.30 -7.03 -10.72
C LEU A 112 -12.31 -8.15 -10.50
N PRO A 113 -12.56 -8.96 -11.54
CA PRO A 113 -13.40 -10.16 -11.32
C PRO A 113 -12.75 -11.07 -10.27
N PRO A 114 -13.54 -11.74 -9.45
CA PRO A 114 -12.98 -12.66 -8.47
C PRO A 114 -12.17 -13.76 -9.15
N ARG A 115 -11.05 -14.11 -8.53
CA ARG A 115 -10.17 -15.15 -9.03
C ARG A 115 -10.00 -16.22 -7.97
N LYS A 116 -10.26 -17.46 -8.32
CA LYS A 116 -10.11 -18.54 -7.36
C LYS A 116 -8.67 -18.94 -7.19
N MET A 117 -8.21 -18.93 -5.95
CA MET A 117 -6.85 -19.31 -5.59
C MET A 117 -6.92 -20.23 -4.39
N MET A 118 -6.40 -21.45 -4.55
CA MET A 118 -6.47 -22.47 -3.49
C MET A 118 -7.87 -22.67 -2.94
N GLY A 119 -8.85 -22.62 -3.84
CA GLY A 119 -10.25 -22.82 -3.47
C GLY A 119 -10.94 -21.61 -2.87
N ILE A 120 -10.27 -20.49 -2.77
CA ILE A 120 -10.82 -19.27 -2.18
C ILE A 120 -10.88 -18.18 -3.25
N ASP A 121 -12.02 -17.49 -3.32
CA ASP A 121 -12.17 -16.40 -4.27
C ASP A 121 -11.44 -15.16 -3.76
N SER A 122 -10.50 -14.67 -4.56
CA SER A 122 -9.80 -13.42 -4.27
C SER A 122 -10.51 -12.31 -5.02
N GLU A 123 -10.94 -11.29 -4.30
CA GLU A 123 -11.83 -10.25 -4.81
C GLU A 123 -11.10 -8.94 -5.03
N GLY A 124 -9.97 -9.00 -5.68
CA GLY A 124 -9.14 -7.84 -5.97
C GLY A 124 -7.67 -8.18 -5.85
N MET A 125 -6.84 -7.16 -5.80
CA MET A 125 -5.41 -7.35 -5.73
C MET A 125 -4.78 -6.25 -4.89
N LEU A 126 -3.96 -6.63 -3.92
CA LEU A 126 -3.15 -5.67 -3.18
C LEU A 126 -1.98 -5.22 -4.05
N ILE A 127 -1.52 -4.01 -3.81
CA ILE A 127 -0.46 -3.42 -4.62
C ILE A 127 0.84 -3.40 -3.81
N SER A 128 1.90 -3.89 -4.43
CA SER A 128 3.22 -3.96 -3.80
C SER A 128 4.27 -3.44 -4.76
N ALA A 129 5.32 -2.86 -4.20
CA ALA A 129 6.48 -2.46 -4.97
C ALA A 129 7.50 -3.59 -4.91
N VAL A 130 8.02 -3.97 -6.06
CA VAL A 130 8.90 -5.13 -6.17
C VAL A 130 10.19 -4.73 -6.88
N HIS A 131 11.30 -5.24 -6.39
CA HIS A 131 12.60 -5.01 -7.01
C HIS A 131 13.48 -6.24 -6.76
N GLU A 132 14.66 -6.26 -7.35
CA GLU A 132 15.61 -7.32 -7.13
C GLU A 132 16.92 -6.74 -6.64
N GLU A 133 17.49 -7.37 -5.63
CA GLU A 133 18.77 -6.94 -5.08
C GLU A 133 19.62 -8.18 -4.83
N ASP A 134 20.79 -8.24 -5.44
CA ASP A 134 21.71 -9.38 -5.30
C ASP A 134 21.04 -10.71 -5.64
N GLY A 135 20.19 -10.71 -6.66
CA GLY A 135 19.50 -11.92 -7.08
C GLY A 135 18.32 -12.31 -6.21
N HIS A 136 17.98 -11.51 -5.22
CA HIS A 136 16.84 -11.77 -4.35
C HIS A 136 15.76 -10.76 -4.58
N GLU A 137 14.52 -11.21 -4.56
CA GLU A 137 13.39 -10.31 -4.72
C GLU A 137 13.11 -9.59 -3.42
N GLY A 138 12.95 -8.27 -3.53
CA GLY A 138 12.49 -7.45 -2.43
C GLY A 138 11.08 -6.97 -2.72
N LEU A 139 10.24 -6.90 -1.70
CA LEU A 139 8.86 -6.52 -1.87
C LEU A 139 8.40 -5.66 -0.71
N ASN A 140 7.69 -4.61 -1.04
CA ASN A 140 7.08 -3.76 -0.02
C ASN A 140 5.62 -3.55 -0.36
N LEU A 141 4.74 -3.99 0.53
CA LEU A 141 3.32 -3.75 0.39
C LEU A 141 3.05 -2.26 0.52
N LEU A 142 2.33 -1.69 -0.42
CA LEU A 142 2.01 -0.27 -0.35
C LEU A 142 0.98 -0.04 0.74
N MET A 143 1.32 0.86 1.65
CA MET A 143 0.46 1.20 2.76
C MET A 143 0.38 2.71 2.87
N VAL A 144 -0.75 3.19 3.36
CA VAL A 144 -0.96 4.60 3.61
C VAL A 144 -1.17 4.79 5.11
N ASP A 145 -1.18 6.03 5.54
CA ASP A 145 -1.40 6.36 6.95
C ASP A 145 -2.69 5.73 7.43
N ASP A 146 -2.64 5.15 8.63
CA ASP A 146 -3.81 4.45 9.18
C ASP A 146 -4.96 5.38 9.49
N ARG A 147 -4.77 6.69 9.44
CA ARG A 147 -5.85 7.66 9.59
C ARG A 147 -6.66 7.82 8.31
N ILE A 148 -6.18 7.28 7.20
CA ILE A 148 -6.96 7.31 5.96
C ILE A 148 -8.09 6.30 6.10
N PRO A 149 -9.34 6.73 5.87
CA PRO A 149 -10.45 5.80 6.06
C PRO A 149 -10.51 4.74 4.98
N ALA A 150 -11.01 3.58 5.36
CA ALA A 150 -11.25 2.53 4.40
C ALA A 150 -12.21 3.03 3.31
N GLY A 151 -11.91 2.70 2.06
CA GLY A 151 -12.73 3.12 0.94
C GLY A 151 -12.27 4.42 0.30
N ALA A 152 -11.27 5.08 0.85
CA ALA A 152 -10.76 6.30 0.22
C ALA A 152 -10.22 5.95 -1.17
N LYS A 153 -10.66 6.69 -2.17
CA LYS A 153 -10.28 6.42 -3.55
C LYS A 153 -8.91 7.02 -3.85
N LEU A 154 -8.12 6.26 -4.60
CA LEU A 154 -6.83 6.74 -5.09
C LEU A 154 -6.99 7.25 -6.51
N TYR A 155 -6.37 8.37 -6.77
CA TYR A 155 -6.40 9.01 -8.08
C TYR A 155 -5.02 8.98 -8.72
#